data_fd32cfdd29c7d5c0e1d08511bb44ade3
#
_entry.id   fd32cfdd29c7d5c0e1d08511bb44ade3
#
_cell.length_a   1.000
_cell.length_b   1.000
_cell.length_c   1.000
_cell.angle_alpha   90.00
_cell.angle_beta   90.00
_cell.angle_gamma   90.00
#
_symmetry.space_group_name_H-M   'P 1'
#
loop_
_entity.id
_entity.type
_entity.pdbx_description
1 polymer ?
#
loop_
_entity_poly.entity_id
_entity_poly.type
_entity_poly.pdbx_seq_one_letter_code
_entity_poly.pdbx_strand_id
1 'polypeptide(L)'
;LILFFFSIIVNQHYGNRGAFPMDSFHFFDSGYRVLNGDLPFIDYWLVRGPLLDYMQAIFFYIFGINWQSYVLHASLINALITISTFFVLKNFKLKTIYCFFYSLLFSILAYPSSGTPFADQHSAFFSLLGIYSLLLAINNQRKMYWVLIPVFLGFAFLSKQVPASYVILSVSFILLLYSFINNKFDCIKYPLISSVFFVLFVLIFGKFQGITFSSFLDQYIFYPQTVGAERIKNFNFTFNGVIAHFKFIYFAIIPLLYENLKKIFSNKNYIKHNNFYIFLVLLFLTFSLILHQLLTKNQVFIFF
;
A
#
# COMPACT_ATOMS: atom_id res chain seq x y z
N LEU A 1 6.04 -22.18 -1.09
CA LEU A 1 7.21 -22.33 -0.23
C LEU A 1 8.44 -21.61 -0.81
N ILE A 2 8.86 -21.89 -2.07
CA ILE A 2 10.06 -21.26 -2.68
C ILE A 2 10.00 -19.74 -2.61
N LEU A 3 8.91 -19.11 -3.08
CA LEU A 3 8.73 -17.65 -3.04
C LEU A 3 8.78 -17.09 -1.62
N PHE A 4 8.22 -17.80 -0.65
CA PHE A 4 8.24 -17.39 0.76
C PHE A 4 9.66 -17.30 1.29
N PHE A 5 10.40 -18.40 1.21
CA PHE A 5 11.78 -18.42 1.71
C PHE A 5 12.70 -17.51 0.93
N PHE A 6 12.53 -17.44 -0.40
CA PHE A 6 13.32 -16.55 -1.23
C PHE A 6 13.13 -15.08 -0.83
N SER A 7 11.87 -14.64 -0.62
CA SER A 7 11.58 -13.27 -0.18
C SER A 7 12.25 -12.94 1.16
N ILE A 8 12.20 -13.88 2.11
CA ILE A 8 12.85 -13.69 3.41
C ILE A 8 14.36 -13.60 3.25
N ILE A 9 14.98 -14.53 2.52
CA ILE A 9 16.44 -14.59 2.33
C ILE A 9 16.95 -13.31 1.65
N VAL A 10 16.30 -12.90 0.56
CA VAL A 10 16.68 -11.69 -0.17
C VAL A 10 16.57 -10.46 0.72
N ASN A 11 15.46 -10.32 1.44
CA ASN A 11 15.26 -9.18 2.31
C ASN A 11 16.22 -9.18 3.50
N GLN A 12 16.50 -10.34 4.12
CA GLN A 12 17.50 -10.49 5.16
C GLN A 12 18.90 -10.14 4.63
N HIS A 13 19.23 -10.54 3.40
CA HIS A 13 20.50 -10.16 2.79
C HIS A 13 20.64 -8.64 2.69
N TYR A 14 19.64 -7.94 2.19
CA TYR A 14 19.66 -6.46 2.11
C TYR A 14 19.69 -5.80 3.48
N GLY A 15 18.85 -6.24 4.41
CA GLY A 15 18.76 -5.69 5.76
C GLY A 15 20.03 -5.85 6.60
N ASN A 16 20.89 -6.83 6.27
CA ASN A 16 22.15 -7.09 6.98
C ASN A 16 23.39 -6.48 6.28
N ARG A 17 23.22 -5.75 5.17
CA ARG A 17 24.35 -5.09 4.48
C ARG A 17 24.84 -3.82 5.14
N GLY A 18 24.11 -3.29 6.07
CA GLY A 18 24.39 -2.04 6.78
C GLY A 18 23.15 -1.27 7.10
N ALA A 19 23.27 -0.33 8.03
CA ALA A 19 22.20 0.58 8.37
C ALA A 19 22.23 1.78 7.43
N PHE A 20 21.13 2.07 6.82
CA PHE A 20 20.88 3.35 6.17
C PHE A 20 20.75 4.45 7.22
N PRO A 21 21.03 5.74 6.88
CA PRO A 21 20.95 6.82 7.86
C PRO A 21 19.53 6.93 8.44
N MET A 22 19.43 7.66 9.52
CA MET A 22 18.32 7.95 10.46
C MET A 22 16.98 7.23 10.22
N ASP A 23 16.45 7.22 9.01
CA ASP A 23 15.15 6.63 8.70
C ASP A 23 15.07 5.11 8.91
N SER A 24 16.21 4.40 8.84
CA SER A 24 16.27 2.96 9.10
C SER A 24 16.08 2.60 10.56
N PHE A 25 16.47 3.48 11.49
CA PHE A 25 16.36 3.23 12.92
C PHE A 25 15.07 3.73 13.53
N HIS A 26 14.33 4.52 12.79
CA HIS A 26 13.16 5.19 13.32
C HIS A 26 12.10 4.23 13.86
N PHE A 27 11.83 3.14 13.14
CA PHE A 27 10.89 2.11 13.58
C PHE A 27 11.49 1.11 14.57
N PHE A 28 12.81 1.03 14.65
CA PHE A 28 13.48 0.29 15.71
C PHE A 28 13.25 1.00 17.05
N ASP A 29 13.52 2.31 17.11
CA ASP A 29 13.31 3.12 18.30
C ASP A 29 11.84 3.14 18.72
N SER A 30 10.93 3.48 17.83
CA SER A 30 9.50 3.58 18.17
C SER A 30 8.88 2.22 18.54
N GLY A 31 9.28 1.12 17.91
CA GLY A 31 8.87 -0.22 18.30
C GLY A 31 9.40 -0.62 19.69
N TYR A 32 10.63 -0.23 20.03
CA TYR A 32 11.18 -0.40 21.36
C TYR A 32 10.42 0.43 22.42
N ARG A 33 10.09 1.69 22.12
CA ARG A 33 9.31 2.57 23.00
C ARG A 33 7.93 1.97 23.27
N VAL A 34 7.20 1.56 22.23
CA VAL A 34 5.89 0.91 22.39
C VAL A 34 5.98 -0.37 23.22
N LEU A 35 7.02 -1.19 23.02
CA LEU A 35 7.23 -2.40 23.83
C LEU A 35 7.42 -2.09 25.31
N ASN A 36 8.03 -0.95 25.64
CA ASN A 36 8.24 -0.49 27.02
C ASN A 36 7.05 0.32 27.59
N GLY A 37 5.99 0.46 26.87
CA GLY A 37 4.75 1.07 27.34
C GLY A 37 4.53 2.53 26.90
N ASP A 38 5.46 3.11 26.14
CA ASP A 38 5.26 4.45 25.55
C ASP A 38 4.14 4.40 24.50
N LEU A 39 3.28 5.40 24.49
CA LEU A 39 2.12 5.49 23.61
C LEU A 39 2.35 6.49 22.48
N PRO A 40 2.13 6.10 21.21
CA PRO A 40 2.13 7.02 20.07
C PRO A 40 1.17 8.18 20.29
N PHE A 41 1.52 9.38 19.86
CA PHE A 41 0.75 10.63 20.01
C PHE A 41 0.62 11.18 21.43
N ILE A 42 1.10 10.47 22.45
CA ILE A 42 1.08 10.90 23.87
C ILE A 42 2.51 11.11 24.35
N ASP A 43 3.30 10.02 24.39
CA ASP A 43 4.65 10.05 24.97
C ASP A 43 5.72 10.46 23.93
N TYR A 44 5.39 10.39 22.65
CA TYR A 44 6.22 10.91 21.57
C TYR A 44 5.40 11.44 20.40
N TRP A 45 5.97 12.47 19.75
CA TRP A 45 5.36 13.08 18.57
C TRP A 45 5.42 12.13 17.36
N LEU A 46 4.27 11.93 16.71
CA LEU A 46 4.17 10.98 15.60
C LEU A 46 3.45 11.59 14.38
N VAL A 47 4.21 11.85 13.32
CA VAL A 47 3.68 12.43 12.05
C VAL A 47 3.29 11.38 11.00
N ARG A 48 3.57 10.11 11.28
CA ARG A 48 3.18 8.93 10.48
C ARG A 48 2.17 8.08 11.24
N GLY A 49 1.64 7.05 10.58
CA GLY A 49 0.71 6.14 11.26
C GLY A 49 1.40 5.25 12.30
N PRO A 50 0.70 4.88 13.36
CA PRO A 50 1.26 4.12 14.48
C PRO A 50 1.36 2.61 14.20
N LEU A 51 0.83 2.12 13.06
CA LEU A 51 0.74 0.70 12.77
C LEU A 51 2.10 0.01 12.82
N LEU A 52 3.13 0.62 12.22
CA LEU A 52 4.45 0.02 12.17
C LEU A 52 5.11 -0.05 13.55
N ASP A 53 4.87 0.92 14.41
CA ASP A 53 5.40 0.96 15.76
C ASP A 53 4.85 -0.22 16.58
N TYR A 54 3.53 -0.44 16.53
CA TYR A 54 2.91 -1.61 17.16
C TYR A 54 3.34 -2.93 16.54
N MET A 55 3.41 -3.01 15.20
CA MET A 55 3.90 -4.21 14.54
C MET A 55 5.33 -4.52 14.98
N GLN A 56 6.22 -3.54 14.98
CA GLN A 56 7.60 -3.74 15.40
C GLN A 56 7.71 -4.13 16.87
N ALA A 57 6.91 -3.56 17.75
CA ALA A 57 6.83 -3.97 19.15
C ALA A 57 6.45 -5.46 19.31
N ILE A 58 5.49 -5.95 18.50
CA ILE A 58 5.13 -7.37 18.48
C ILE A 58 6.32 -8.25 18.04
N PHE A 59 7.06 -7.82 17.01
CA PHE A 59 8.26 -8.56 16.58
C PHE A 59 9.33 -8.58 17.66
N PHE A 60 9.55 -7.48 18.37
CA PHE A 60 10.48 -7.42 19.49
C PHE A 60 10.02 -8.27 20.68
N TYR A 61 8.73 -8.29 20.96
CA TYR A 61 8.17 -9.13 22.01
C TYR A 61 8.41 -10.63 21.75
N ILE A 62 8.23 -11.08 20.50
CA ILE A 62 8.32 -12.49 20.13
C ILE A 62 9.78 -12.94 19.91
N PHE A 63 10.59 -12.13 19.23
CA PHE A 63 11.92 -12.51 18.74
C PHE A 63 13.07 -11.78 19.45
N GLY A 64 12.75 -10.93 20.45
CA GLY A 64 13.73 -10.13 21.17
C GLY A 64 14.12 -8.84 20.46
N ILE A 65 14.68 -7.90 21.23
CA ILE A 65 15.10 -6.57 20.76
C ILE A 65 16.47 -6.70 20.12
N ASN A 66 16.49 -6.93 18.82
CA ASN A 66 17.71 -7.05 18.04
C ASN A 66 17.47 -6.70 16.56
N TRP A 67 18.56 -6.54 15.80
CA TRP A 67 18.50 -6.19 14.39
C TRP A 67 17.81 -7.25 13.53
N GLN A 68 17.98 -8.54 13.87
CA GLN A 68 17.38 -9.64 13.12
C GLN A 68 15.84 -9.62 13.21
N SER A 69 15.28 -9.35 14.38
CA SER A 69 13.83 -9.19 14.57
C SER A 69 13.30 -8.02 13.79
N TYR A 70 14.09 -6.92 13.70
CA TYR A 70 13.74 -5.74 12.95
C TYR A 70 13.67 -6.02 11.44
N VAL A 71 14.70 -6.64 10.90
CA VAL A 71 14.72 -7.04 9.48
C VAL A 71 13.70 -8.13 9.18
N LEU A 72 13.40 -9.02 10.15
CA LEU A 72 12.39 -10.06 9.99
C LEU A 72 10.99 -9.50 9.78
N HIS A 73 10.64 -8.39 10.44
CA HIS A 73 9.38 -7.68 10.19
C HIS A 73 9.22 -7.35 8.70
N ALA A 74 10.17 -6.63 8.11
CA ALA A 74 10.14 -6.30 6.69
C ALA A 74 10.14 -7.55 5.80
N SER A 75 10.90 -8.58 6.17
CA SER A 75 11.01 -9.84 5.43
C SER A 75 9.68 -10.58 5.33
N LEU A 76 8.93 -10.66 6.44
CA LEU A 76 7.62 -11.33 6.46
C LEU A 76 6.57 -10.54 5.69
N ILE A 77 6.59 -9.21 5.76
CA ILE A 77 5.71 -8.37 4.93
C ILE A 77 6.04 -8.56 3.45
N ASN A 78 7.31 -8.53 3.06
CA ASN A 78 7.72 -8.82 1.68
C ASN A 78 7.20 -10.20 1.22
N ALA A 79 7.39 -11.24 2.02
CA ALA A 79 6.91 -12.58 1.71
C ALA A 79 5.38 -12.64 1.55
N LEU A 80 4.63 -11.96 2.42
CA LEU A 80 3.18 -11.88 2.35
C LEU A 80 2.71 -11.27 1.02
N ILE A 81 3.29 -10.14 0.62
CA ILE A 81 2.91 -9.47 -0.62
C ILE A 81 3.34 -10.29 -1.84
N THR A 82 4.54 -10.87 -1.82
CA THR A 82 5.04 -11.73 -2.89
C THR A 82 4.12 -12.93 -3.15
N ILE A 83 3.67 -13.60 -2.08
CA ILE A 83 2.74 -14.72 -2.19
C ILE A 83 1.36 -14.24 -2.67
N SER A 84 0.88 -13.13 -2.14
CA SER A 84 -0.39 -12.53 -2.56
C SER A 84 -0.36 -12.18 -4.04
N THR A 85 0.73 -11.61 -4.54
CA THR A 85 0.96 -11.32 -5.97
C THR A 85 0.85 -12.60 -6.81
N PHE A 86 1.52 -13.68 -6.39
CA PHE A 86 1.44 -14.96 -7.10
C PHE A 86 0.00 -15.47 -7.22
N PHE A 87 -0.76 -15.48 -6.12
CA PHE A 87 -2.14 -15.97 -6.13
C PHE A 87 -3.08 -15.06 -6.94
N VAL A 88 -2.89 -13.76 -6.91
CA VAL A 88 -3.67 -12.82 -7.73
C VAL A 88 -3.41 -13.06 -9.21
N LEU A 89 -2.17 -13.13 -9.65
CA LEU A 89 -1.81 -13.41 -11.03
C LEU A 89 -2.35 -14.78 -11.48
N LYS A 90 -2.30 -15.80 -10.61
CA LYS A 90 -2.87 -17.11 -10.88
C LYS A 90 -4.39 -17.06 -11.05
N ASN A 91 -5.09 -16.23 -10.25
CA ASN A 91 -6.53 -16.04 -10.38
C ASN A 91 -6.92 -15.41 -11.73
N PHE A 92 -6.04 -14.57 -12.30
CA PHE A 92 -6.18 -14.03 -13.65
C PHE A 92 -5.75 -15.01 -14.76
N LYS A 93 -5.58 -16.30 -14.44
CA LYS A 93 -5.25 -17.39 -15.36
C LYS A 93 -3.93 -17.24 -16.12
N LEU A 94 -2.98 -16.46 -15.59
CA LEU A 94 -1.62 -16.45 -16.14
C LEU A 94 -0.98 -17.83 -15.96
N LYS A 95 -0.08 -18.19 -16.88
CA LYS A 95 0.73 -19.43 -16.75
C LYS A 95 1.53 -19.37 -15.45
N THR A 96 1.59 -20.48 -14.72
CA THR A 96 2.23 -20.58 -13.40
C THR A 96 3.67 -20.04 -13.40
N ILE A 97 4.40 -20.29 -14.50
CA ILE A 97 5.78 -19.82 -14.64
C ILE A 97 5.87 -18.29 -14.64
N TYR A 98 4.97 -17.60 -15.33
CA TYR A 98 4.94 -16.12 -15.30
C TYR A 98 4.52 -15.59 -13.94
N CYS A 99 3.51 -16.21 -13.30
CA CYS A 99 3.13 -15.85 -11.93
C CYS A 99 4.32 -15.95 -10.99
N PHE A 100 5.11 -17.03 -11.11
CA PHE A 100 6.31 -17.25 -10.30
C PHE A 100 7.36 -16.16 -10.54
N PHE A 101 7.73 -15.90 -11.79
CA PHE A 101 8.76 -14.91 -12.13
C PHE A 101 8.36 -13.48 -11.75
N TYR A 102 7.13 -13.05 -12.02
CA TYR A 102 6.69 -11.71 -11.61
C TYR A 102 6.68 -11.55 -10.10
N SER A 103 6.26 -12.58 -9.36
CA SER A 103 6.30 -12.53 -7.89
C SER A 103 7.72 -12.55 -7.35
N LEU A 104 8.62 -13.28 -8.00
CA LEU A 104 10.05 -13.29 -7.65
C LEU A 104 10.68 -11.92 -7.87
N LEU A 105 10.42 -11.27 -9.01
CA LEU A 105 10.87 -9.91 -9.29
C LEU A 105 10.33 -8.92 -8.26
N PHE A 106 9.05 -9.04 -7.90
CA PHE A 106 8.48 -8.21 -6.84
C PHE A 106 9.26 -8.38 -5.52
N SER A 107 9.56 -9.62 -5.10
CA SER A 107 10.28 -9.88 -3.85
C SER A 107 11.66 -9.25 -3.79
N ILE A 108 12.36 -9.19 -4.94
CA ILE A 108 13.68 -8.55 -5.06
C ILE A 108 13.56 -7.02 -4.95
N LEU A 109 12.50 -6.45 -5.53
CA LEU A 109 12.34 -4.99 -5.65
C LEU A 109 11.61 -4.35 -4.47
N ALA A 110 11.00 -5.13 -3.57
CA ALA A 110 10.17 -4.62 -2.48
C ALA A 110 10.94 -3.71 -1.50
N TYR A 111 12.15 -4.14 -1.06
CA TYR A 111 13.00 -3.39 -0.12
C TYR A 111 14.47 -3.34 -0.57
N PRO A 112 14.79 -2.88 -1.78
CA PRO A 112 16.12 -3.07 -2.35
C PRO A 112 17.23 -2.30 -1.63
N SER A 113 16.90 -1.21 -0.92
CA SER A 113 17.91 -0.33 -0.34
C SER A 113 18.16 -0.56 1.15
N SER A 114 17.17 -0.91 1.94
CA SER A 114 17.32 -1.00 3.40
C SER A 114 17.02 -2.37 3.99
N GLY A 115 16.10 -3.13 3.41
CA GLY A 115 15.62 -4.39 3.98
C GLY A 115 14.93 -4.27 5.33
N THR A 116 14.73 -3.03 5.82
CA THR A 116 14.11 -2.70 7.11
C THR A 116 12.70 -2.14 6.92
N PRO A 117 11.85 -2.18 7.95
CA PRO A 117 10.52 -1.59 7.87
C PRO A 117 10.57 -0.11 7.50
N PHE A 118 9.72 0.31 6.57
CA PHE A 118 9.62 1.70 6.15
C PHE A 118 8.16 2.08 5.86
N ALA A 119 7.74 3.28 6.31
CA ALA A 119 6.33 3.68 6.26
C ALA A 119 5.77 3.76 4.84
N ASP A 120 6.55 4.29 3.89
CA ASP A 120 6.11 4.42 2.49
C ASP A 120 5.86 3.05 1.86
N GLN A 121 6.80 2.10 2.05
CA GLN A 121 6.66 0.74 1.54
C GLN A 121 5.48 0.02 2.18
N HIS A 122 5.33 0.07 3.51
CA HIS A 122 4.19 -0.58 4.17
C HIS A 122 2.86 0.02 3.72
N SER A 123 2.77 1.35 3.61
CA SER A 123 1.58 2.01 3.09
C SER A 123 1.27 1.58 1.65
N ALA A 124 2.29 1.49 0.78
CA ALA A 124 2.13 1.01 -0.59
C ALA A 124 1.76 -0.47 -0.63
N PHE A 125 2.34 -1.33 0.21
CA PHE A 125 2.06 -2.76 0.24
C PHE A 125 0.66 -3.08 0.76
N PHE A 126 0.22 -2.44 1.83
CA PHE A 126 -1.16 -2.58 2.28
C PHE A 126 -2.14 -1.98 1.27
N SER A 127 -1.80 -0.88 0.61
CA SER A 127 -2.58 -0.36 -0.52
C SER A 127 -2.69 -1.39 -1.65
N LEU A 128 -1.58 -2.08 -1.97
CA LEU A 128 -1.56 -3.13 -2.99
C LEU A 128 -2.44 -4.33 -2.59
N LEU A 129 -2.46 -4.74 -1.32
CA LEU A 129 -3.40 -5.77 -0.83
C LEU A 129 -4.86 -5.32 -0.97
N GLY A 130 -5.15 -4.05 -0.70
CA GLY A 130 -6.47 -3.47 -0.95
C GLY A 130 -6.86 -3.51 -2.43
N ILE A 131 -5.91 -3.17 -3.32
CA ILE A 131 -6.08 -3.28 -4.78
C ILE A 131 -6.25 -4.74 -5.23
N TYR A 132 -5.47 -5.67 -4.69
CA TYR A 132 -5.63 -7.10 -4.97
C TYR A 132 -7.02 -7.60 -4.56
N SER A 133 -7.49 -7.16 -3.39
CA SER A 133 -8.84 -7.45 -2.94
C SER A 133 -9.90 -6.90 -3.90
N LEU A 134 -9.74 -5.66 -4.38
CA LEU A 134 -10.64 -5.06 -5.37
C LEU A 134 -10.63 -5.83 -6.70
N LEU A 135 -9.46 -6.15 -7.23
CA LEU A 135 -9.31 -6.93 -8.46
C LEU A 135 -9.99 -8.31 -8.35
N LEU A 136 -9.78 -9.00 -7.22
CA LEU A 136 -10.41 -10.29 -6.95
C LEU A 136 -11.92 -10.16 -6.71
N ALA A 137 -12.37 -9.07 -6.09
CA ALA A 137 -13.78 -8.78 -5.88
C ALA A 137 -14.52 -8.57 -7.21
N ILE A 138 -13.92 -7.77 -8.12
CA ILE A 138 -14.48 -7.54 -9.45
C ILE A 138 -14.51 -8.85 -10.27
N ASN A 139 -13.42 -9.65 -10.21
CA ASN A 139 -13.31 -10.88 -10.99
C ASN A 139 -14.20 -12.02 -10.47
N ASN A 140 -14.18 -12.25 -9.15
CA ASN A 140 -14.80 -13.42 -8.51
C ASN A 140 -16.16 -13.13 -7.86
N GLN A 141 -16.54 -11.87 -7.68
CA GLN A 141 -17.79 -11.42 -7.04
C GLN A 141 -18.03 -12.00 -5.64
N ARG A 142 -16.96 -12.39 -4.91
CA ARG A 142 -17.06 -12.94 -3.54
C ARG A 142 -17.10 -11.81 -2.51
N LYS A 143 -18.07 -11.88 -1.59
CA LYS A 143 -18.30 -10.87 -0.53
C LYS A 143 -17.05 -10.59 0.31
N MET A 144 -16.27 -11.62 0.63
CA MET A 144 -15.06 -11.50 1.43
C MET A 144 -14.06 -10.48 0.84
N TYR A 145 -13.87 -10.49 -0.46
CA TYR A 145 -12.93 -9.56 -1.09
C TYR A 145 -13.39 -8.11 -0.99
N TRP A 146 -14.71 -7.84 -1.09
CA TRP A 146 -15.27 -6.51 -0.87
C TRP A 146 -15.03 -6.00 0.56
N VAL A 147 -15.17 -6.88 1.56
CA VAL A 147 -14.92 -6.57 2.98
C VAL A 147 -13.45 -6.29 3.25
N LEU A 148 -12.52 -6.99 2.59
CA LEU A 148 -11.08 -6.83 2.81
C LEU A 148 -10.51 -5.52 2.25
N ILE A 149 -11.16 -4.90 1.26
CA ILE A 149 -10.67 -3.65 0.65
C ILE A 149 -10.41 -2.57 1.72
N PRO A 150 -11.40 -2.12 2.51
CA PRO A 150 -11.18 -1.05 3.47
C PRO A 150 -10.28 -1.46 4.65
N VAL A 151 -10.22 -2.74 5.00
CA VAL A 151 -9.31 -3.22 6.05
C VAL A 151 -7.86 -2.99 5.63
N PHE A 152 -7.48 -3.43 4.43
CA PHE A 152 -6.13 -3.23 3.95
C PHE A 152 -5.81 -1.75 3.65
N LEU A 153 -6.76 -1.01 3.09
CA LEU A 153 -6.59 0.43 2.87
C LEU A 153 -6.50 1.20 4.21
N GLY A 154 -7.21 0.76 5.23
CA GLY A 154 -7.09 1.28 6.59
C GLY A 154 -5.70 1.02 7.18
N PHE A 155 -5.16 -0.19 7.05
CA PHE A 155 -3.77 -0.48 7.45
C PHE A 155 -2.76 0.34 6.64
N ALA A 156 -2.99 0.54 5.33
CA ALA A 156 -2.16 1.42 4.52
C ALA A 156 -2.17 2.85 5.07
N PHE A 157 -3.35 3.37 5.38
CA PHE A 157 -3.50 4.71 5.96
C PHE A 157 -2.88 4.80 7.36
N LEU A 158 -3.04 3.80 8.22
CA LEU A 158 -2.39 3.75 9.53
C LEU A 158 -0.88 3.48 9.47
N SER A 159 -0.33 3.12 8.32
CA SER A 159 1.12 3.09 8.07
C SER A 159 1.63 4.48 7.71
N LYS A 160 1.02 5.11 6.71
CA LYS A 160 1.30 6.48 6.27
C LYS A 160 0.14 7.07 5.48
N GLN A 161 -0.15 8.37 5.67
CA GLN A 161 -1.25 9.07 4.99
C GLN A 161 -1.16 8.99 3.47
N VAL A 162 0.04 9.18 2.94
CA VAL A 162 0.35 9.06 1.50
C VAL A 162 1.43 7.99 1.32
N PRO A 163 1.28 7.07 0.36
CA PRO A 163 0.36 7.09 -0.79
C PRO A 163 -1.08 6.62 -0.52
N ALA A 164 -1.39 6.11 0.68
CA ALA A 164 -2.69 5.48 0.99
C ALA A 164 -3.90 6.34 0.60
N SER A 165 -3.90 7.64 0.94
CA SER A 165 -5.02 8.53 0.63
C SER A 165 -5.32 8.62 -0.87
N TYR A 166 -4.29 8.66 -1.72
CA TYR A 166 -4.48 8.69 -3.18
C TYR A 166 -5.10 7.40 -3.69
N VAL A 167 -4.64 6.27 -3.14
CA VAL A 167 -5.20 4.96 -3.49
C VAL A 167 -6.64 4.81 -2.98
N ILE A 168 -6.94 5.25 -1.76
CA ILE A 168 -8.30 5.24 -1.19
C ILE A 168 -9.26 6.05 -2.08
N LEU A 169 -8.88 7.26 -2.49
CA LEU A 169 -9.70 8.08 -3.38
C LEU A 169 -9.92 7.39 -4.73
N SER A 170 -8.87 6.84 -5.32
CA SER A 170 -8.93 6.11 -6.59
C SER A 170 -9.84 4.88 -6.51
N VAL A 171 -9.69 4.08 -5.46
CA VAL A 171 -10.53 2.88 -5.22
C VAL A 171 -11.98 3.28 -4.99
N SER A 172 -12.24 4.29 -4.17
CA SER A 172 -13.59 4.78 -3.90
C SER A 172 -14.28 5.25 -5.18
N PHE A 173 -13.58 6.01 -6.03
CA PHE A 173 -14.09 6.44 -7.32
C PHE A 173 -14.43 5.24 -8.23
N ILE A 174 -13.55 4.26 -8.33
CA ILE A 174 -13.77 3.06 -9.16
C ILE A 174 -14.93 2.22 -8.63
N LEU A 175 -15.06 2.07 -7.30
CA LEU A 175 -16.17 1.36 -6.68
C LEU A 175 -17.52 2.02 -6.99
N LEU A 176 -17.59 3.34 -6.88
CA LEU A 176 -18.79 4.11 -7.24
C LEU A 176 -19.13 3.91 -8.71
N LEU A 177 -18.15 4.10 -9.59
CA LEU A 177 -18.32 3.94 -11.03
C LEU A 177 -18.80 2.52 -11.39
N TYR A 178 -18.15 1.49 -10.83
CA TYR A 178 -18.51 0.09 -11.03
C TYR A 178 -19.95 -0.21 -10.59
N SER A 179 -20.31 0.29 -9.40
CA SER A 179 -21.63 0.06 -8.82
C SER A 179 -22.74 0.72 -9.65
N PHE A 180 -22.56 1.99 -10.01
CA PHE A 180 -23.58 2.72 -10.78
C PHE A 180 -23.75 2.18 -12.21
N ILE A 181 -22.66 1.92 -12.92
CA ILE A 181 -22.74 1.43 -14.31
C ILE A 181 -23.31 0.01 -14.39
N ASN A 182 -23.02 -0.85 -13.40
CA ASN A 182 -23.44 -2.24 -13.39
C ASN A 182 -24.69 -2.49 -12.53
N ASN A 183 -25.27 -1.48 -11.90
CA ASN A 183 -26.39 -1.60 -10.95
C ASN A 183 -26.13 -2.63 -9.83
N LYS A 184 -24.88 -2.68 -9.31
CA LYS A 184 -24.43 -3.61 -8.27
C LYS A 184 -24.11 -2.90 -6.97
N PHE A 185 -25.13 -2.50 -6.21
CA PHE A 185 -24.96 -1.74 -4.96
C PHE A 185 -24.30 -2.53 -3.82
N ASP A 186 -24.31 -3.85 -3.87
CA ASP A 186 -23.60 -4.70 -2.91
C ASP A 186 -22.08 -4.42 -2.90
N CYS A 187 -21.54 -3.97 -4.04
CA CYS A 187 -20.12 -3.60 -4.17
C CYS A 187 -19.74 -2.36 -3.35
N ILE A 188 -20.69 -1.53 -2.99
CA ILE A 188 -20.50 -0.39 -2.07
C ILE A 188 -20.90 -0.79 -0.66
N LYS A 189 -21.98 -1.53 -0.49
CA LYS A 189 -22.53 -1.90 0.81
C LYS A 189 -21.50 -2.61 1.70
N TYR A 190 -20.86 -3.66 1.19
CA TYR A 190 -19.89 -4.42 1.97
C TYR A 190 -18.63 -3.62 2.35
N PRO A 191 -17.97 -2.88 1.42
CA PRO A 191 -16.88 -2.00 1.81
C PRO A 191 -17.30 -0.92 2.80
N LEU A 192 -18.47 -0.31 2.64
CA LEU A 192 -18.95 0.73 3.55
C LEU A 192 -19.14 0.18 4.98
N ILE A 193 -19.82 -0.95 5.12
CA ILE A 193 -20.00 -1.61 6.43
C ILE A 193 -18.64 -1.93 7.05
N SER A 194 -17.73 -2.53 6.27
CA SER A 194 -16.40 -2.87 6.76
C SER A 194 -15.58 -1.62 7.13
N SER A 195 -15.69 -0.53 6.38
CA SER A 195 -15.06 0.76 6.73
C SER A 195 -15.54 1.28 8.08
N VAL A 196 -16.85 1.24 8.32
CA VAL A 196 -17.43 1.69 9.60
C VAL A 196 -16.89 0.83 10.74
N PHE A 197 -16.90 -0.49 10.60
CA PHE A 197 -16.35 -1.38 11.65
C PHE A 197 -14.85 -1.14 11.87
N PHE A 198 -14.07 -0.94 10.82
CA PHE A 198 -12.64 -0.64 10.94
C PHE A 198 -12.39 0.68 11.67
N VAL A 199 -13.11 1.74 11.30
CA VAL A 199 -12.99 3.05 11.98
C VAL A 199 -13.40 2.95 13.43
N LEU A 200 -14.52 2.29 13.74
CA LEU A 200 -14.94 2.07 15.13
C LEU A 200 -13.90 1.28 15.93
N PHE A 201 -13.32 0.24 15.35
CA PHE A 201 -12.22 -0.52 15.97
C PHE A 201 -11.03 0.39 16.31
N VAL A 202 -10.59 1.24 15.37
CA VAL A 202 -9.46 2.16 15.58
C VAL A 202 -9.79 3.19 16.66
N LEU A 203 -10.99 3.76 16.66
CA LEU A 203 -11.41 4.73 17.67
C LEU A 203 -11.50 4.10 19.07
N ILE A 204 -12.05 2.90 19.18
CA ILE A 204 -12.15 2.16 20.44
C ILE A 204 -10.73 1.81 20.93
N PHE A 205 -9.89 1.28 20.08
CA PHE A 205 -8.49 0.97 20.41
C PHE A 205 -7.73 2.21 20.89
N GLY A 206 -7.83 3.34 20.16
CA GLY A 206 -7.21 4.60 20.55
C GLY A 206 -7.70 5.10 21.92
N LYS A 207 -9.00 5.01 22.16
CA LYS A 207 -9.58 5.37 23.47
C LYS A 207 -9.05 4.49 24.61
N PHE A 208 -8.94 3.18 24.42
CA PHE A 208 -8.36 2.28 25.41
C PHE A 208 -6.89 2.57 25.71
N GLN A 209 -6.15 3.06 24.71
CA GLN A 209 -4.76 3.49 24.87
C GLN A 209 -4.66 4.93 25.44
N GLY A 210 -5.76 5.62 25.71
CA GLY A 210 -5.75 7.00 26.20
C GLY A 210 -5.40 8.06 25.14
N ILE A 211 -5.30 7.67 23.86
CA ILE A 211 -5.01 8.59 22.75
C ILE A 211 -6.22 9.50 22.54
N THR A 212 -6.04 10.81 22.68
CA THR A 212 -7.10 11.78 22.39
C THR A 212 -7.27 11.95 20.88
N PHE A 213 -8.51 12.17 20.47
CA PHE A 213 -8.80 12.41 19.04
C PHE A 213 -8.12 13.67 18.51
N SER A 214 -7.98 14.72 19.36
CA SER A 214 -7.26 15.94 18.99
C SER A 214 -5.79 15.66 18.75
N SER A 215 -5.09 14.96 19.66
CA SER A 215 -3.67 14.63 19.46
C SER A 215 -3.41 13.85 18.20
N PHE A 216 -4.31 12.90 17.88
CA PHE A 216 -4.24 12.15 16.61
C PHE A 216 -4.43 13.08 15.40
N LEU A 217 -5.46 13.95 15.42
CA LEU A 217 -5.70 14.85 14.30
C LEU A 217 -4.57 15.86 14.11
N ASP A 218 -4.08 16.46 15.19
CA ASP A 218 -3.04 17.48 15.14
C ASP A 218 -1.73 16.91 14.57
N GLN A 219 -1.30 15.75 15.08
CA GLN A 219 -0.01 15.17 14.71
C GLN A 219 -0.09 14.39 13.39
N TYR A 220 -1.20 13.70 13.12
CA TYR A 220 -1.31 12.76 12.00
C TYR A 220 -2.00 13.37 10.77
N ILE A 221 -2.83 14.36 10.93
CA ILE A 221 -3.59 14.98 9.81
C ILE A 221 -3.10 16.41 9.56
N PHE A 222 -3.26 17.31 10.54
CA PHE A 222 -3.07 18.73 10.30
C PHE A 222 -1.60 19.09 10.10
N TYR A 223 -0.70 18.58 10.90
CA TYR A 223 0.73 18.85 10.71
C TYR A 223 1.27 18.30 9.37
N PRO A 224 1.06 17.02 9.00
CA PRO A 224 1.48 16.54 7.68
C PRO A 224 0.84 17.26 6.51
N GLN A 225 -0.37 17.80 6.68
CA GLN A 225 -1.04 18.61 5.66
C GLN A 225 -0.27 19.90 5.35
N THR A 226 0.32 20.56 6.36
CA THR A 226 1.16 21.75 6.12
C THR A 226 2.40 21.42 5.31
N VAL A 227 3.06 20.29 5.62
CA VAL A 227 4.22 19.79 4.86
C VAL A 227 3.82 19.42 3.44
N GLY A 228 2.65 18.79 3.26
CA GLY A 228 2.11 18.45 1.94
C GLY A 228 1.80 19.68 1.09
N ALA A 229 1.22 20.71 1.69
CA ALA A 229 0.92 21.97 1.00
C ALA A 229 2.20 22.66 0.47
N GLU A 230 3.27 22.69 1.28
CA GLU A 230 4.56 23.22 0.85
C GLU A 230 5.18 22.41 -0.31
N ARG A 231 5.04 21.09 -0.30
CA ARG A 231 5.52 20.23 -1.40
C ARG A 231 4.77 20.48 -2.70
N ILE A 232 3.44 20.66 -2.64
CA ILE A 232 2.63 20.98 -3.81
C ILE A 232 3.01 22.38 -4.35
N LYS A 233 3.17 23.36 -3.49
CA LYS A 233 3.54 24.74 -3.85
C LYS A 233 4.90 24.81 -4.54
N ASN A 234 5.85 23.98 -4.10
CA ASN A 234 7.21 23.90 -4.64
C ASN A 234 7.36 22.87 -5.77
N PHE A 235 6.25 22.28 -6.24
CA PHE A 235 6.29 21.29 -7.31
C PHE A 235 6.47 21.97 -8.67
N ASN A 236 7.56 21.61 -9.35
CA ASN A 236 7.85 22.07 -10.71
C ASN A 236 7.71 20.90 -11.69
N PHE A 237 6.83 21.09 -12.68
CA PHE A 237 6.70 20.13 -13.77
C PHE A 237 7.88 20.31 -14.75
N THR A 238 8.73 19.31 -14.81
CA THR A 238 9.81 19.24 -15.80
C THR A 238 9.68 17.98 -16.63
N PHE A 239 10.02 18.05 -17.93
CA PHE A 239 9.98 16.86 -18.78
C PHE A 239 10.81 15.72 -18.22
N ASN A 240 12.04 16.00 -17.78
CA ASN A 240 12.93 14.99 -17.22
C ASN A 240 12.39 14.39 -15.92
N GLY A 241 11.84 15.20 -15.01
CA GLY A 241 11.34 14.75 -13.72
C GLY A 241 10.04 13.96 -13.80
N VAL A 242 9.13 14.33 -14.72
CA VAL A 242 7.80 13.71 -14.79
C VAL A 242 7.70 12.68 -15.92
N ILE A 243 8.20 13.00 -17.11
CA ILE A 243 8.04 12.12 -18.28
C ILE A 243 9.19 11.13 -18.41
N ALA A 244 10.43 11.64 -18.50
CA ALA A 244 11.58 10.78 -18.75
C ALA A 244 11.88 9.84 -17.56
N HIS A 245 11.64 10.28 -16.32
CA HIS A 245 11.84 9.47 -15.13
C HIS A 245 10.95 8.22 -15.11
N PHE A 246 9.70 8.34 -15.51
CA PHE A 246 8.71 7.25 -15.52
C PHE A 246 8.50 6.62 -16.90
N LYS A 247 9.40 6.85 -17.85
CA LYS A 247 9.26 6.43 -19.27
C LYS A 247 8.89 4.96 -19.44
N PHE A 248 9.50 4.05 -18.69
CA PHE A 248 9.22 2.61 -18.80
C PHE A 248 7.82 2.25 -18.31
N ILE A 249 7.32 2.94 -17.28
CA ILE A 249 5.95 2.79 -16.80
C ILE A 249 4.95 3.26 -17.85
N TYR A 250 5.21 4.42 -18.45
CA TYR A 250 4.36 4.92 -19.54
C TYR A 250 4.38 3.98 -20.75
N PHE A 251 5.55 3.46 -21.12
CA PHE A 251 5.63 2.45 -22.19
C PHE A 251 4.81 1.20 -21.90
N ALA A 252 4.77 0.74 -20.66
CA ALA A 252 3.94 -0.40 -20.27
C ALA A 252 2.43 -0.09 -20.31
N ILE A 253 2.03 1.15 -20.00
CA ILE A 253 0.61 1.56 -19.97
C ILE A 253 0.07 1.86 -21.37
N ILE A 254 0.88 2.39 -22.31
CA ILE A 254 0.41 2.79 -23.63
C ILE A 254 -0.31 1.66 -24.38
N PRO A 255 0.19 0.42 -24.47
CA PRO A 255 -0.53 -0.67 -25.13
C PRO A 255 -1.87 -1.00 -24.46
N LEU A 256 -1.91 -0.99 -23.10
CA LEU A 256 -3.12 -1.21 -22.34
C LEU A 256 -4.17 -0.12 -22.61
N LEU A 257 -3.73 1.13 -22.67
CA LEU A 257 -4.58 2.28 -22.96
C LEU A 257 -5.13 2.20 -24.38
N TYR A 258 -4.29 1.91 -25.37
CA TYR A 258 -4.68 1.73 -26.77
C TYR A 258 -5.73 0.62 -26.93
N GLU A 259 -5.49 -0.56 -26.38
CA GLU A 259 -6.42 -1.69 -26.47
C GLU A 259 -7.77 -1.41 -25.80
N ASN A 260 -7.76 -0.74 -24.64
CA ASN A 260 -9.02 -0.40 -23.96
C ASN A 260 -9.78 0.70 -24.70
N LEU A 261 -9.11 1.75 -25.19
CA LEU A 261 -9.74 2.79 -26.01
C LEU A 261 -10.36 2.19 -27.29
N LYS A 262 -9.62 1.34 -28.02
CA LYS A 262 -10.14 0.64 -29.21
C LYS A 262 -11.41 -0.14 -28.88
N LYS A 263 -11.46 -0.86 -27.76
CA LYS A 263 -12.64 -1.61 -27.32
C LYS A 263 -13.81 -0.70 -26.95
N ILE A 264 -13.56 0.44 -26.31
CA ILE A 264 -14.61 1.43 -25.97
C ILE A 264 -15.22 2.01 -27.24
N PHE A 265 -14.41 2.38 -28.24
CA PHE A 265 -14.91 2.93 -29.50
C PHE A 265 -15.63 1.89 -30.37
N SER A 266 -15.22 0.63 -30.32
CA SER A 266 -15.86 -0.44 -31.08
C SER A 266 -17.13 -0.99 -30.41
N ASN A 267 -17.24 -0.94 -29.09
CA ASN A 267 -18.36 -1.49 -28.35
C ASN A 267 -18.67 -0.64 -27.10
N LYS A 268 -19.72 0.18 -27.17
CA LYS A 268 -20.15 1.03 -26.03
C LYS A 268 -20.47 0.23 -24.76
N ASN A 269 -20.87 -1.05 -24.88
CA ASN A 269 -21.15 -1.92 -23.75
C ASN A 269 -19.87 -2.42 -23.04
N TYR A 270 -18.69 -2.20 -23.63
CA TYR A 270 -17.42 -2.60 -23.03
C TYR A 270 -17.20 -1.97 -21.65
N ILE A 271 -17.75 -0.78 -21.40
CA ILE A 271 -17.70 -0.09 -20.10
C ILE A 271 -18.32 -0.95 -18.96
N LYS A 272 -19.23 -1.88 -19.28
CA LYS A 272 -19.83 -2.80 -18.29
C LYS A 272 -18.97 -4.04 -18.01
N HIS A 273 -17.93 -4.31 -18.81
CA HIS A 273 -17.09 -5.48 -18.62
C HIS A 273 -16.09 -5.30 -17.47
N ASN A 274 -15.83 -6.37 -16.71
CA ASN A 274 -14.86 -6.38 -15.62
C ASN A 274 -13.46 -5.95 -16.08
N ASN A 275 -13.04 -6.29 -17.29
CA ASN A 275 -11.73 -5.92 -17.84
C ASN A 275 -11.52 -4.41 -17.93
N PHE A 276 -12.58 -3.64 -18.19
CA PHE A 276 -12.52 -2.20 -18.17
C PHE A 276 -12.16 -1.65 -16.78
N TYR A 277 -12.79 -2.19 -15.74
CA TYR A 277 -12.50 -1.77 -14.36
C TYR A 277 -11.13 -2.23 -13.87
N ILE A 278 -10.68 -3.43 -14.28
CA ILE A 278 -9.31 -3.90 -14.01
C ILE A 278 -8.31 -2.92 -14.62
N PHE A 279 -8.52 -2.51 -15.85
CA PHE A 279 -7.70 -1.49 -16.50
C PHE A 279 -7.71 -0.16 -15.73
N LEU A 280 -8.89 0.34 -15.31
CA LEU A 280 -9.00 1.56 -14.52
C LEU A 280 -8.26 1.45 -13.19
N VAL A 281 -8.36 0.31 -12.49
CA VAL A 281 -7.64 0.07 -11.24
C VAL A 281 -6.13 0.18 -11.46
N LEU A 282 -5.59 -0.46 -12.49
CA LEU A 282 -4.16 -0.41 -12.80
C LEU A 282 -3.71 1.03 -13.16
N LEU A 283 -4.52 1.72 -13.96
CA LEU A 283 -4.24 3.09 -14.36
C LEU A 283 -4.20 4.05 -13.17
N PHE A 284 -5.26 4.05 -12.34
CA PHE A 284 -5.37 4.93 -11.19
C PHE A 284 -4.35 4.62 -10.09
N LEU A 285 -4.05 3.33 -9.86
CA LEU A 285 -2.97 2.92 -8.95
C LEU A 285 -1.64 3.50 -9.40
N THR A 286 -1.31 3.32 -10.68
CA THR A 286 -0.04 3.81 -11.23
C THR A 286 0.08 5.32 -11.06
N PHE A 287 -0.95 6.09 -11.41
CA PHE A 287 -0.92 7.54 -11.23
C PHE A 287 -0.86 7.96 -9.77
N SER A 288 -1.56 7.26 -8.86
CA SER A 288 -1.49 7.52 -7.42
C SER A 288 -0.07 7.39 -6.88
N LEU A 289 0.64 6.35 -7.31
CA LEU A 289 2.00 6.09 -6.86
C LEU A 289 3.02 7.02 -7.55
N ILE A 290 2.85 7.33 -8.84
CA ILE A 290 3.66 8.35 -9.52
C ILE A 290 3.52 9.71 -8.82
N LEU A 291 2.29 10.14 -8.52
CA LEU A 291 2.04 11.39 -7.81
C LEU A 291 2.71 11.40 -6.43
N HIS A 292 2.60 10.29 -5.70
CA HIS A 292 3.29 10.15 -4.41
C HIS A 292 4.79 10.34 -4.56
N GLN A 293 5.44 9.65 -5.50
CA GLN A 293 6.88 9.74 -5.70
C GLN A 293 7.31 11.15 -6.17
N LEU A 294 6.53 11.81 -7.01
CA LEU A 294 6.80 13.17 -7.46
C LEU A 294 6.77 14.18 -6.30
N LEU A 295 5.81 14.05 -5.40
CA LEU A 295 5.63 14.99 -4.28
C LEU A 295 6.56 14.71 -3.10
N THR A 296 6.85 13.44 -2.82
CA THR A 296 7.67 13.06 -1.66
C THR A 296 9.14 12.87 -2.01
N LYS A 297 9.46 12.66 -3.28
CA LYS A 297 10.77 12.20 -3.80
C LYS A 297 11.21 10.85 -3.22
N ASN A 298 10.34 10.17 -2.47
CA ASN A 298 10.58 8.83 -1.97
C ASN A 298 10.25 7.81 -3.06
N GLN A 299 11.24 7.03 -3.44
CA GLN A 299 11.04 5.96 -4.42
C GLN A 299 10.24 4.83 -3.79
N VAL A 300 9.09 4.56 -4.36
CA VAL A 300 8.31 3.37 -4.06
C VAL A 300 8.62 2.35 -5.13
N PHE A 301 9.44 1.37 -4.80
CA PHE A 301 10.07 0.46 -5.77
C PHE A 301 9.13 -0.46 -6.53
N ILE A 302 7.86 -0.52 -6.18
CA ILE A 302 6.85 -1.27 -6.94
C ILE A 302 6.60 -0.72 -8.36
N PHE A 303 7.28 0.33 -8.76
CA PHE A 303 7.26 0.88 -10.12
C PHE A 303 8.32 0.32 -11.06
N PHE A 304 9.17 -0.54 -10.61
CA PHE A 304 10.25 -1.09 -11.45
C PHE A 304 9.90 -2.41 -12.08
#